data_d8e7698373cc3893e01a01443da2e01e
#
_entry.id   d8e7698373cc3893e01a01443da2e01e
#
_cell.length_a   1.000
_cell.length_b   1.000
_cell.length_c   1.000
_cell.angle_alpha   90.00
_cell.angle_beta   90.00
_cell.angle_gamma   90.00
#
_symmetry.space_group_name_H-M   'P 1'
#
loop_
_entity.id
_entity.type
_entity.pdbx_description
1 polymer ?
#
loop_
_entity_poly.entity_id
_entity_poly.type
_entity_poly.pdbx_seq_one_letter_code
_entity_poly.pdbx_strand_id
1 'polypeptide(L)'
;MFVLIDNVLAYLLEQDDLFVTARFAIQGQIVSRRVNKIHISNITDVLLQQFISHTLPYNDNIVPKKILDSMRTAVRQLLEATACVSRECPLVKRSQDIKRARKRLLSDWYRLGADANMDTVLLVVNSAWRFLAVWKPFVNSIQHATQELYQNIAHYLLHGNVNIQRVTALIQLVTGQDDLLFSMDDVLQEVFRIQLYLNKMLPHNSHKWQKPSPFDSANLLLNFRDWTTDNALLQELLLSYPTINKNKHKNHSVPRLIQIWVESYWQDSETTLKDILNFWYSHLAEYYEYQELFADIVQLFINKKRTRQLKIHYIGLTDKEIEENKPPLDYENLFLQYEIDKTNANDELCGATDLSDLLFQWKQGEPLEVEAFALNVSPWSLAKTLTLLESSLYLDIETIEFTRHFKHNDTTIDSVFTLSNQLSSYVLETTLQQTHTISYWLQVALSCLYLRNLNSLASIITSLQNHSIERLSLPIDVKSDHLFQRLKVVVHPNNNYNVYRRTIKHIFHSQLPCVPFTSLLIRDITFIRDGNDTFTKDGNNVNMQKFNQITKIVAFAQYLQQKQYEDIHCSNTTARSLLGAMIKVHTLYNDNKDRAYQVSIAKVPRLT
;
A
#
# COMPACT_ATOMS: atom_id res chain seq x y z
N MET A 1 -15.84 36.52 -12.01
CA MET A 1 -15.98 35.76 -10.77
C MET A 1 -15.42 34.36 -10.91
N PHE A 2 -15.82 33.53 -11.90
CA PHE A 2 -15.20 32.21 -12.17
C PHE A 2 -13.68 32.28 -12.18
N VAL A 3 -13.14 33.22 -12.90
CA VAL A 3 -11.70 33.45 -13.04
C VAL A 3 -11.04 33.89 -11.74
N LEU A 4 -11.75 34.61 -10.89
CA LEU A 4 -11.23 35.00 -9.57
C LEU A 4 -11.19 33.79 -8.63
N ILE A 5 -12.17 32.94 -8.69
CA ILE A 5 -12.23 31.70 -7.90
C ILE A 5 -11.20 30.69 -8.43
N ASP A 6 -11.09 30.54 -9.75
CA ASP A 6 -10.05 29.69 -10.36
C ASP A 6 -8.64 30.21 -10.04
N ASN A 7 -8.44 31.52 -9.98
CA ASN A 7 -7.15 32.10 -9.59
C ASN A 7 -6.89 31.99 -8.09
N VAL A 8 -7.90 32.09 -7.23
CA VAL A 8 -7.79 31.80 -5.79
C VAL A 8 -7.49 30.32 -5.58
N LEU A 9 -8.14 29.43 -6.31
CA LEU A 9 -7.88 28.00 -6.28
C LEU A 9 -6.49 27.66 -6.84
N ALA A 10 -6.11 28.24 -7.98
CA ALA A 10 -4.78 28.08 -8.55
C ALA A 10 -3.70 28.63 -7.60
N TYR A 11 -3.95 29.76 -6.95
CA TYR A 11 -3.06 30.31 -5.95
C TYR A 11 -2.96 29.44 -4.68
N LEU A 12 -4.06 28.83 -4.27
CA LEU A 12 -4.12 27.86 -3.18
C LEU A 12 -3.38 26.57 -3.51
N LEU A 13 -3.42 26.16 -4.78
CA LEU A 13 -2.92 24.89 -5.28
C LEU A 13 -1.52 24.99 -5.91
N GLU A 14 -1.13 26.17 -6.46
CA GLU A 14 0.15 26.40 -7.16
C GLU A 14 1.09 27.25 -6.32
N GLN A 15 2.01 26.61 -5.64
CA GLN A 15 2.95 27.30 -4.72
C GLN A 15 4.07 28.07 -5.41
N ASP A 16 4.38 27.85 -6.66
CA ASP A 16 5.64 28.30 -7.26
C ASP A 16 5.56 29.40 -8.31
N ASP A 17 4.37 29.82 -8.71
CA ASP A 17 4.29 30.90 -9.69
C ASP A 17 4.32 32.28 -9.06
N LEU A 18 5.33 33.07 -9.42
CA LEU A 18 5.51 34.46 -9.02
C LEU A 18 4.41 35.39 -9.58
N PHE A 19 3.56 34.88 -10.49
CA PHE A 19 2.54 35.67 -11.16
C PHE A 19 1.18 35.00 -11.12
N VAL A 20 0.20 35.69 -10.62
CA VAL A 20 -1.20 35.30 -10.76
C VAL A 20 -1.74 35.88 -12.05
N THR A 21 -2.27 35.06 -12.92
CA THR A 21 -2.94 35.51 -14.13
C THR A 21 -4.42 35.65 -13.84
N ALA A 22 -4.89 36.88 -13.69
CA ALA A 22 -6.30 37.18 -13.58
C ALA A 22 -6.91 37.34 -14.98
N ARG A 23 -7.96 36.58 -15.29
CA ARG A 23 -8.73 36.66 -16.54
C ARG A 23 -10.07 37.29 -16.23
N PHE A 24 -10.44 38.30 -16.99
CA PHE A 24 -11.74 38.99 -16.86
C PHE A 24 -12.52 38.79 -18.15
N ALA A 25 -13.79 38.46 -18.02
CA ALA A 25 -14.75 38.49 -19.12
C ALA A 25 -15.47 39.84 -19.10
N ILE A 26 -15.17 40.72 -20.05
CA ILE A 26 -15.84 42.00 -20.24
C ILE A 26 -16.52 41.94 -21.62
N GLN A 27 -17.85 42.02 -21.68
CA GLN A 27 -18.61 42.04 -22.93
C GLN A 27 -18.24 40.94 -23.94
N GLY A 28 -18.04 39.72 -23.44
CA GLY A 28 -17.63 38.57 -24.28
C GLY A 28 -16.17 38.50 -24.68
N GLN A 29 -15.34 39.44 -24.27
CA GLN A 29 -13.89 39.40 -24.46
C GLN A 29 -13.17 38.98 -23.18
N ILE A 30 -12.19 38.07 -23.30
CA ILE A 30 -11.36 37.63 -22.18
C ILE A 30 -10.09 38.49 -22.15
N VAL A 31 -9.93 39.30 -21.13
CA VAL A 31 -8.71 40.08 -20.89
C VAL A 31 -7.86 39.36 -19.83
N SER A 32 -6.64 39.01 -20.18
CA SER A 32 -5.67 38.36 -19.28
C SER A 32 -4.68 39.41 -18.75
N ARG A 33 -4.60 39.60 -17.44
CA ARG A 33 -3.57 40.44 -16.79
C ARG A 33 -2.70 39.62 -15.88
N ARG A 34 -1.39 39.75 -16.00
CA ARG A 34 -0.39 39.22 -15.07
C ARG A 34 -0.15 40.20 -13.95
N VAL A 35 -0.24 39.73 -12.72
CA VAL A 35 -0.13 40.56 -11.52
C VAL A 35 0.94 39.97 -10.61
N ASN A 36 1.83 40.82 -10.10
CA ASN A 36 2.95 40.39 -9.25
C ASN A 36 2.45 40.07 -7.81
N LYS A 37 2.87 38.94 -7.26
CA LYS A 37 2.45 38.43 -5.93
C LYS A 37 2.73 39.37 -4.75
N ILE A 38 3.71 40.25 -4.86
CA ILE A 38 4.16 41.12 -3.76
C ILE A 38 3.07 42.12 -3.32
N HIS A 39 2.10 42.40 -4.15
CA HIS A 39 1.03 43.38 -3.89
C HIS A 39 -0.36 42.74 -3.77
N ILE A 40 -0.47 41.53 -3.24
CA ILE A 40 -1.71 40.75 -3.21
C ILE A 40 -2.86 41.48 -2.50
N SER A 41 -2.60 42.20 -1.39
CA SER A 41 -3.64 42.96 -0.69
C SER A 41 -4.24 44.08 -1.53
N ASN A 42 -3.40 44.86 -2.24
CA ASN A 42 -3.85 45.94 -3.10
C ASN A 42 -4.51 45.44 -4.39
N ILE A 43 -4.05 44.30 -4.87
CA ILE A 43 -4.60 43.65 -6.07
C ILE A 43 -6.01 43.12 -5.85
N THR A 44 -6.27 42.56 -4.65
CA THR A 44 -7.62 42.07 -4.30
C THR A 44 -8.64 43.19 -4.38
N ASP A 45 -8.34 44.34 -3.83
CA ASP A 45 -9.23 45.48 -3.83
C ASP A 45 -9.41 46.07 -5.24
N VAL A 46 -8.34 46.19 -6.01
CA VAL A 46 -8.38 46.69 -7.41
C VAL A 46 -9.10 45.71 -8.32
N LEU A 47 -8.85 44.42 -8.21
CA LEU A 47 -9.52 43.38 -9.02
C LEU A 47 -11.00 43.24 -8.63
N LEU A 48 -11.34 43.33 -7.36
CA LEU A 48 -12.70 43.33 -6.86
C LEU A 48 -13.48 44.58 -7.34
N GLN A 49 -12.86 45.76 -7.24
CA GLN A 49 -13.49 46.99 -7.74
C GLN A 49 -13.65 47.00 -9.24
N GLN A 50 -12.65 46.54 -10.02
CA GLN A 50 -12.78 46.40 -11.48
C GLN A 50 -13.82 45.35 -11.87
N PHE A 51 -13.91 44.26 -11.12
CA PHE A 51 -14.90 43.22 -11.34
C PHE A 51 -16.31 43.74 -11.07
N ILE A 52 -16.53 44.44 -9.94
CA ILE A 52 -17.83 45.03 -9.55
C ILE A 52 -18.26 46.09 -10.59
N SER A 53 -17.31 46.92 -11.08
CA SER A 53 -17.64 47.98 -12.03
C SER A 53 -17.92 47.52 -13.46
N HIS A 54 -17.48 46.33 -13.87
CA HIS A 54 -17.52 45.92 -15.28
C HIS A 54 -18.33 44.64 -15.56
N THR A 55 -18.76 43.87 -14.57
CA THR A 55 -19.37 42.54 -14.80
C THR A 55 -20.83 42.40 -14.30
N LEU A 56 -21.36 43.37 -13.60
CA LEU A 56 -22.75 43.28 -13.09
C LEU A 56 -23.68 44.10 -13.99
N PRO A 57 -24.66 43.49 -14.68
CA PRO A 57 -25.86 44.21 -15.06
C PRO A 57 -26.55 44.66 -13.77
N TYR A 58 -26.94 45.91 -13.70
CA TYR A 58 -27.31 46.71 -12.54
C TYR A 58 -28.49 46.19 -11.68
N ASN A 59 -29.07 45.01 -11.93
CA ASN A 59 -30.36 44.64 -11.35
C ASN A 59 -30.52 43.24 -10.71
N ASP A 60 -29.52 42.33 -10.75
CA ASP A 60 -29.74 41.02 -10.15
C ASP A 60 -28.65 40.66 -9.10
N ASN A 61 -29.04 40.78 -7.83
CA ASN A 61 -28.27 40.31 -6.67
C ASN A 61 -28.12 38.77 -6.60
N ILE A 62 -28.50 38.05 -7.65
CA ILE A 62 -28.54 36.58 -7.66
C ILE A 62 -27.19 36.05 -8.18
N VAL A 63 -26.45 35.39 -7.31
CA VAL A 63 -25.22 34.69 -7.68
C VAL A 63 -25.54 33.36 -8.37
N PRO A 64 -24.99 33.09 -9.57
CA PRO A 64 -25.24 31.82 -10.24
C PRO A 64 -24.85 30.64 -9.36
N LYS A 65 -25.73 29.64 -9.25
CA LYS A 65 -25.58 28.47 -8.38
C LYS A 65 -24.22 27.76 -8.59
N LYS A 66 -23.77 27.63 -9.83
CA LYS A 66 -22.49 26.97 -10.17
C LYS A 66 -21.27 27.70 -9.56
N ILE A 67 -21.31 29.03 -9.52
CA ILE A 67 -20.26 29.86 -8.91
C ILE A 67 -20.26 29.66 -7.39
N LEU A 68 -21.45 29.69 -6.79
CA LEU A 68 -21.63 29.47 -5.36
C LEU A 68 -21.12 28.09 -4.92
N ASP A 69 -21.43 27.05 -5.69
CA ASP A 69 -21.01 25.68 -5.40
C ASP A 69 -19.51 25.49 -5.54
N SER A 70 -18.88 26.08 -6.59
CA SER A 70 -17.40 26.05 -6.74
C SER A 70 -16.70 26.76 -5.60
N MET A 71 -17.19 27.94 -5.21
CA MET A 71 -16.62 28.70 -4.10
C MET A 71 -16.82 27.97 -2.75
N ARG A 72 -17.99 27.37 -2.54
CA ARG A 72 -18.26 26.56 -1.35
C ARG A 72 -17.29 25.39 -1.24
N THR A 73 -17.02 24.73 -2.36
CA THR A 73 -16.06 23.62 -2.39
C THR A 73 -14.64 24.09 -2.07
N ALA A 74 -14.18 25.18 -2.68
CA ALA A 74 -12.83 25.72 -2.45
C ALA A 74 -12.62 26.18 -0.99
N VAL A 75 -13.56 26.93 -0.44
CA VAL A 75 -13.45 27.43 0.95
C VAL A 75 -13.56 26.27 1.94
N ARG A 76 -14.40 25.26 1.67
CA ARG A 76 -14.47 24.04 2.49
C ARG A 76 -13.14 23.33 2.52
N GLN A 77 -12.51 23.07 1.36
CA GLN A 77 -11.20 22.43 1.28
C GLN A 77 -10.13 23.21 2.04
N LEU A 78 -10.12 24.55 1.92
CA LEU A 78 -9.22 25.41 2.66
C LEU A 78 -9.44 25.30 4.19
N LEU A 79 -10.67 25.32 4.64
CA LEU A 79 -11.00 25.19 6.06
C LEU A 79 -10.69 23.82 6.61
N GLU A 80 -10.92 22.75 5.83
CA GLU A 80 -10.59 21.36 6.20
C GLU A 80 -9.09 21.16 6.30
N ALA A 81 -8.32 21.59 5.28
CA ALA A 81 -6.87 21.51 5.29
C ALA A 81 -6.27 22.26 6.49
N THR A 82 -6.76 23.45 6.79
CA THR A 82 -6.27 24.24 7.94
C THR A 82 -6.79 23.75 9.28
N ALA A 83 -7.94 23.05 9.33
CA ALA A 83 -8.46 22.46 10.56
C ALA A 83 -7.59 21.31 11.09
N CYS A 84 -7.11 20.44 10.22
CA CYS A 84 -6.21 19.36 10.58
C CYS A 84 -4.92 19.92 11.20
N VAL A 85 -4.32 20.89 10.54
CA VAL A 85 -3.06 21.52 10.99
C VAL A 85 -3.24 22.26 12.30
N SER A 86 -4.34 22.98 12.49
CA SER A 86 -4.60 23.74 13.73
C SER A 86 -4.80 22.85 14.96
N ARG A 87 -5.16 21.57 14.78
CA ARG A 87 -5.29 20.59 15.87
C ARG A 87 -3.96 19.94 16.22
N GLU A 88 -3.11 19.69 15.24
CA GLU A 88 -1.92 18.87 15.37
C GLU A 88 -0.63 19.69 15.47
N CYS A 89 -0.57 20.91 14.92
CA CYS A 89 0.61 21.77 14.96
C CYS A 89 0.53 22.79 16.11
N PRO A 90 1.37 22.69 17.14
CA PRO A 90 1.39 23.62 18.28
C PRO A 90 1.64 25.08 17.87
N LEU A 91 2.46 25.32 16.85
CA LEU A 91 2.75 26.68 16.36
C LEU A 91 1.52 27.39 15.81
N VAL A 92 0.67 26.68 15.06
CA VAL A 92 -0.58 27.25 14.56
C VAL A 92 -1.52 27.57 15.72
N LYS A 93 -1.53 26.72 16.76
CA LYS A 93 -2.29 26.99 17.99
C LYS A 93 -1.85 28.27 18.71
N ARG A 94 -0.57 28.66 18.63
CA ARG A 94 -0.01 29.86 19.26
C ARG A 94 -0.20 31.13 18.42
N SER A 95 -0.34 31.02 17.10
CA SER A 95 -0.51 32.19 16.22
C SER A 95 -1.90 32.82 16.37
N GLN A 96 -1.95 33.98 17.02
CA GLN A 96 -3.19 34.74 17.19
C GLN A 96 -3.72 35.29 15.86
N ASP A 97 -2.84 35.65 14.94
CA ASP A 97 -3.24 36.21 13.65
C ASP A 97 -3.89 35.16 12.76
N ILE A 98 -3.33 33.94 12.73
CA ILE A 98 -3.96 32.81 12.03
C ILE A 98 -5.32 32.50 12.64
N LYS A 99 -5.44 32.46 13.97
CA LYS A 99 -6.71 32.21 14.66
C LYS A 99 -7.75 33.26 14.33
N ARG A 100 -7.38 34.54 14.37
CA ARG A 100 -8.29 35.67 14.05
C ARG A 100 -8.74 35.62 12.60
N ALA A 101 -7.82 35.42 11.66
CA ALA A 101 -8.10 35.35 10.25
C ALA A 101 -9.02 34.14 9.92
N ARG A 102 -8.76 32.97 10.52
CA ARG A 102 -9.58 31.76 10.37
C ARG A 102 -10.98 31.96 10.97
N LYS A 103 -11.08 32.54 12.17
CA LYS A 103 -12.37 32.83 12.81
C LYS A 103 -13.23 33.75 11.94
N ARG A 104 -12.62 34.77 11.31
CA ARG A 104 -13.29 35.69 10.40
C ARG A 104 -13.79 34.96 9.15
N LEU A 105 -12.94 34.16 8.51
CA LEU A 105 -13.31 33.36 7.34
C LEU A 105 -14.49 32.42 7.66
N LEU A 106 -14.47 31.76 8.81
CA LEU A 106 -15.59 30.91 9.27
C LEU A 106 -16.88 31.71 9.48
N SER A 107 -16.78 32.91 10.09
CA SER A 107 -17.95 33.78 10.30
C SER A 107 -18.60 34.19 8.98
N ASP A 108 -17.79 34.63 8.01
CA ASP A 108 -18.28 35.07 6.70
C ASP A 108 -18.81 33.87 5.88
N TRP A 109 -18.19 32.69 6.03
CA TRP A 109 -18.66 31.43 5.47
C TRP A 109 -20.07 31.05 5.98
N TYR A 110 -20.33 31.17 7.29
CA TYR A 110 -21.67 30.91 7.84
C TYR A 110 -22.69 31.93 7.35
N ARG A 111 -22.30 33.20 7.17
CA ARG A 111 -23.19 34.22 6.58
C ARG A 111 -23.60 33.88 5.15
N LEU A 112 -22.65 33.40 4.34
CA LEU A 112 -22.94 32.93 2.99
C LEU A 112 -23.90 31.74 2.98
N GLY A 113 -23.83 30.87 3.99
CA GLY A 113 -24.78 29.76 4.15
C GLY A 113 -26.22 30.23 4.46
N ALA A 114 -26.35 31.36 5.19
CA ALA A 114 -27.63 31.91 5.57
C ALA A 114 -28.25 32.83 4.49
N ASP A 115 -27.41 33.60 3.80
CA ASP A 115 -27.83 34.56 2.77
C ASP A 115 -26.80 34.61 1.64
N ALA A 116 -27.11 33.94 0.54
CA ALA A 116 -26.22 33.77 -0.61
C ALA A 116 -26.40 34.89 -1.63
N ASN A 117 -26.06 36.10 -1.25
CA ASN A 117 -26.04 37.26 -2.15
C ASN A 117 -24.57 37.62 -2.54
N MET A 118 -24.43 38.60 -3.44
CA MET A 118 -23.11 39.03 -3.95
C MET A 118 -22.23 39.61 -2.83
N ASP A 119 -22.78 40.34 -1.90
CA ASP A 119 -22.02 40.96 -0.81
C ASP A 119 -21.45 39.92 0.12
N THR A 120 -22.21 38.87 0.45
CA THR A 120 -21.71 37.74 1.26
C THR A 120 -20.64 36.93 0.54
N VAL A 121 -20.76 36.75 -0.79
CA VAL A 121 -19.72 36.12 -1.62
C VAL A 121 -18.41 36.93 -1.55
N LEU A 122 -18.50 38.26 -1.73
CA LEU A 122 -17.33 39.14 -1.66
C LEU A 122 -16.69 39.16 -0.28
N LEU A 123 -17.48 39.11 0.79
CA LEU A 123 -16.95 39.00 2.16
C LEU A 123 -16.16 37.71 2.35
N VAL A 124 -16.65 36.58 1.89
CA VAL A 124 -15.96 35.28 1.98
C VAL A 124 -14.67 35.29 1.17
N VAL A 125 -14.68 35.79 -0.06
CA VAL A 125 -13.47 35.92 -0.90
C VAL A 125 -12.42 36.79 -0.21
N ASN A 126 -12.81 37.96 0.30
CA ASN A 126 -11.89 38.86 1.01
C ASN A 126 -11.32 38.21 2.28
N SER A 127 -12.15 37.52 3.05
CA SER A 127 -11.69 36.83 4.26
C SER A 127 -10.77 35.65 3.95
N ALA A 128 -11.02 34.92 2.86
CA ALA A 128 -10.11 33.86 2.38
C ALA A 128 -8.75 34.43 1.98
N TRP A 129 -8.72 35.54 1.24
CA TRP A 129 -7.47 36.22 0.88
C TRP A 129 -6.69 36.71 2.11
N ARG A 130 -7.38 37.34 3.06
CA ARG A 130 -6.73 37.77 4.32
C ARG A 130 -6.18 36.61 5.12
N PHE A 131 -6.91 35.50 5.15
CA PHE A 131 -6.41 34.29 5.78
C PHE A 131 -5.14 33.78 5.09
N LEU A 132 -5.11 33.69 3.76
CA LEU A 132 -3.97 33.27 2.98
C LEU A 132 -2.76 34.20 3.12
N ALA A 133 -2.99 35.51 3.19
CA ALA A 133 -1.93 36.50 3.39
C ALA A 133 -1.17 36.31 4.73
N VAL A 134 -1.86 35.77 5.74
CA VAL A 134 -1.23 35.42 7.04
C VAL A 134 -0.64 34.00 7.01
N TRP A 135 -1.35 33.07 6.39
CA TRP A 135 -0.99 31.65 6.37
C TRP A 135 0.30 31.40 5.58
N LYS A 136 0.44 31.97 4.39
CA LYS A 136 1.57 31.72 3.50
C LYS A 136 2.94 32.11 4.06
N PRO A 137 3.16 33.30 4.62
CA PRO A 137 4.45 33.65 5.26
C PRO A 137 4.79 32.70 6.41
N PHE A 138 3.79 32.27 7.18
CA PHE A 138 3.97 31.32 8.26
C PHE A 138 4.45 29.95 7.72
N VAL A 139 3.80 29.42 6.68
CA VAL A 139 4.20 28.15 6.05
C VAL A 139 5.60 28.26 5.45
N ASN A 140 5.92 29.33 4.74
CA ASN A 140 7.24 29.55 4.16
C ASN A 140 8.34 29.60 5.25
N SER A 141 8.06 30.21 6.39
CA SER A 141 9.01 30.24 7.52
C SER A 141 9.28 28.84 8.08
N ILE A 142 8.23 28.02 8.23
CA ILE A 142 8.39 26.63 8.68
C ILE A 142 9.14 25.80 7.63
N GLN A 143 8.83 25.97 6.35
CA GLN A 143 9.54 25.27 5.27
C GLN A 143 11.04 25.57 5.29
N HIS A 144 11.39 26.84 5.42
CA HIS A 144 12.81 27.26 5.49
C HIS A 144 13.51 26.67 6.72
N ALA A 145 12.87 26.75 7.88
CA ALA A 145 13.42 26.18 9.11
C ALA A 145 13.57 24.65 9.02
N THR A 146 12.62 23.97 8.38
CA THR A 146 12.70 22.52 8.17
C THR A 146 13.82 22.16 7.19
N GLN A 147 13.98 22.94 6.13
CA GLN A 147 15.07 22.76 5.18
C GLN A 147 16.44 22.88 5.85
N GLU A 148 16.64 23.92 6.67
CA GLU A 148 17.86 24.11 7.43
C GLU A 148 18.07 22.97 8.45
N LEU A 149 17.01 22.53 9.13
CA LEU A 149 17.04 21.38 10.04
C LEU A 149 17.52 20.11 9.32
N TYR A 150 16.93 19.81 8.17
CA TYR A 150 17.28 18.62 7.39
C TYR A 150 18.71 18.66 6.86
N GLN A 151 19.20 19.82 6.44
CA GLN A 151 20.61 20.00 6.06
C GLN A 151 21.57 19.73 7.24
N ASN A 152 21.25 20.21 8.44
CA ASN A 152 22.06 19.94 9.64
C ASN A 152 22.05 18.45 10.03
N ILE A 153 20.90 17.78 9.92
CA ILE A 153 20.78 16.34 10.19
C ILE A 153 21.55 15.53 9.13
N ALA A 154 21.44 15.87 7.83
CA ALA A 154 22.20 15.22 6.77
C ALA A 154 23.71 15.37 7.00
N HIS A 155 24.17 16.55 7.37
CA HIS A 155 25.57 16.80 7.72
C HIS A 155 26.03 15.92 8.89
N TYR A 156 25.19 15.75 9.91
CA TYR A 156 25.48 14.85 11.03
C TYR A 156 25.62 13.38 10.58
N LEU A 157 24.67 12.90 9.79
CA LEU A 157 24.67 11.50 9.31
C LEU A 157 25.86 11.21 8.39
N LEU A 158 26.35 12.21 7.65
CA LEU A 158 27.50 12.08 6.76
C LEU A 158 28.84 12.22 7.47
N HIS A 159 28.95 13.14 8.44
CA HIS A 159 30.22 13.59 9.01
C HIS A 159 30.34 13.40 10.52
N GLY A 160 29.26 12.99 11.20
CA GLY A 160 29.26 12.69 12.64
C GLY A 160 29.30 13.90 13.56
N ASN A 161 29.20 15.14 13.05
CA ASN A 161 29.22 16.38 13.85
C ASN A 161 28.06 17.31 13.50
N VAL A 162 27.49 17.96 14.51
CA VAL A 162 26.40 18.91 14.33
C VAL A 162 26.35 19.90 15.49
N ASN A 163 25.86 21.11 15.21
CA ASN A 163 25.52 22.07 16.25
C ASN A 163 24.14 21.71 16.87
N ILE A 164 24.17 20.94 17.96
CA ILE A 164 22.97 20.46 18.65
C ILE A 164 22.07 21.61 19.10
N GLN A 165 22.64 22.75 19.55
CA GLN A 165 21.85 23.92 19.98
C GLN A 165 21.06 24.51 18.80
N ARG A 166 21.67 24.57 17.61
CA ARG A 166 21.00 25.03 16.40
C ARG A 166 19.89 24.08 15.97
N VAL A 167 20.14 22.76 15.99
CA VAL A 167 19.16 21.73 15.67
C VAL A 167 17.97 21.80 16.64
N THR A 168 18.22 21.89 17.95
CA THR A 168 17.16 22.02 18.96
C THR A 168 16.32 23.29 18.72
N ALA A 169 16.95 24.43 18.44
CA ALA A 169 16.23 25.67 18.15
C ALA A 169 15.34 25.55 16.89
N LEU A 170 15.80 24.86 15.85
CA LEU A 170 15.01 24.61 14.64
C LEU A 170 13.85 23.67 14.90
N ILE A 171 14.04 22.61 15.70
CA ILE A 171 12.95 21.71 16.09
C ILE A 171 11.90 22.46 16.90
N GLN A 172 12.31 23.24 17.88
CA GLN A 172 11.41 24.09 18.67
C GLN A 172 10.61 25.05 17.77
N LEU A 173 11.28 25.64 16.78
CA LEU A 173 10.62 26.52 15.82
C LEU A 173 9.60 25.77 14.95
N VAL A 174 9.91 24.54 14.50
CA VAL A 174 9.04 23.75 13.62
C VAL A 174 7.92 23.05 14.38
N THR A 175 8.19 22.53 15.59
CA THR A 175 7.20 21.80 16.40
C THR A 175 6.45 22.68 17.39
N GLY A 176 7.03 23.82 17.79
CA GLY A 176 6.48 24.71 18.81
C GLY A 176 6.61 24.17 20.24
N GLN A 177 7.52 23.25 20.51
CA GLN A 177 7.82 22.71 21.83
C GLN A 177 9.01 23.47 22.44
N ASP A 178 8.83 24.09 23.60
CA ASP A 178 9.82 25.03 24.13
C ASP A 178 10.89 24.40 25.05
N ASP A 179 10.67 23.22 25.62
CA ASP A 179 11.46 22.74 26.77
C ASP A 179 12.16 21.38 26.58
N LEU A 180 12.38 20.90 25.36
CA LEU A 180 12.99 19.59 25.13
C LEU A 180 14.48 19.71 24.77
N LEU A 181 15.35 19.08 25.58
CA LEU A 181 16.71 18.73 25.19
C LEU A 181 16.62 17.43 24.37
N PHE A 182 16.91 17.53 23.08
CA PHE A 182 16.91 16.36 22.21
C PHE A 182 18.29 15.72 22.15
N SER A 183 18.33 14.40 22.32
CA SER A 183 19.43 13.59 21.78
C SER A 183 19.34 13.55 20.25
N MET A 184 20.44 13.22 19.55
CA MET A 184 20.36 13.06 18.09
C MET A 184 19.42 11.93 17.67
N ASP A 185 19.27 10.88 18.48
CA ASP A 185 18.34 9.79 18.23
C ASP A 185 16.88 10.28 18.29
N ASP A 186 16.54 11.13 19.27
CA ASP A 186 15.22 11.77 19.34
C ASP A 186 14.97 12.69 18.14
N VAL A 187 16.00 13.45 17.73
CA VAL A 187 15.93 14.33 16.55
C VAL A 187 15.62 13.53 15.29
N LEU A 188 16.30 12.41 15.09
CA LEU A 188 16.08 11.56 13.92
C LEU A 188 14.66 10.99 13.89
N GLN A 189 14.11 10.61 15.03
CA GLN A 189 12.71 10.15 15.13
C GLN A 189 11.69 11.25 14.81
N GLU A 190 11.99 12.50 15.20
CA GLU A 190 11.12 13.65 14.92
C GLU A 190 11.06 14.04 13.44
N VAL A 191 12.08 13.73 12.63
CA VAL A 191 12.11 14.06 11.19
C VAL A 191 10.86 13.56 10.46
N PHE A 192 10.48 12.32 10.68
CA PHE A 192 9.30 11.73 10.02
C PHE A 192 8.01 12.41 10.47
N ARG A 193 7.89 12.71 11.76
CA ARG A 193 6.75 13.42 12.33
C ARG A 193 6.60 14.84 11.77
N ILE A 194 7.73 15.56 11.66
CA ILE A 194 7.78 16.89 11.04
C ILE A 194 7.33 16.81 9.59
N GLN A 195 7.80 15.82 8.83
CA GLN A 195 7.41 15.64 7.43
C GLN A 195 5.91 15.34 7.28
N LEU A 196 5.33 14.53 8.17
CA LEU A 196 3.88 14.31 8.19
C LEU A 196 3.08 15.61 8.42
N TYR A 197 3.55 16.48 9.30
CA TYR A 197 2.93 17.80 9.50
C TYR A 197 3.03 18.69 8.26
N LEU A 198 4.19 18.70 7.63
CA LEU A 198 4.41 19.48 6.40
C LEU A 198 3.53 18.99 5.26
N ASN A 199 3.40 17.70 5.08
CA ASN A 199 2.53 17.10 4.05
C ASN A 199 1.05 17.45 4.26
N LYS A 200 0.62 17.61 5.53
CA LYS A 200 -0.74 18.07 5.85
C LYS A 200 -0.92 19.59 5.65
N MET A 201 0.13 20.38 5.86
CA MET A 201 0.09 21.85 5.70
C MET A 201 0.15 22.27 4.23
N LEU A 202 0.79 21.48 3.41
CA LEU A 202 1.02 21.79 2.02
C LEU A 202 0.14 20.84 1.20
N PRO A 203 -0.84 21.35 0.47
CA PRO A 203 -1.53 20.52 -0.50
C PRO A 203 -0.46 19.91 -1.41
N HIS A 204 -0.49 18.60 -1.56
CA HIS A 204 0.35 17.91 -2.53
C HIS A 204 0.07 18.53 -3.89
N ASN A 205 0.93 19.45 -4.30
CA ASN A 205 1.01 19.84 -5.68
C ASN A 205 1.50 18.58 -6.42
N SER A 206 0.55 17.76 -6.81
CA SER A 206 0.77 16.80 -7.87
C SER A 206 1.01 17.61 -9.14
N HIS A 207 2.14 18.34 -9.17
CA HIS A 207 2.59 18.95 -10.39
C HIS A 207 2.58 17.85 -11.44
N LYS A 208 2.08 18.19 -12.61
CA LYS A 208 2.06 17.42 -13.86
C LYS A 208 3.48 17.12 -14.36
N TRP A 209 4.36 16.68 -13.44
CA TRP A 209 5.60 16.04 -13.82
C TRP A 209 5.19 14.75 -14.53
N GLN A 210 5.74 14.49 -15.70
CA GLN A 210 5.65 13.16 -16.28
C GLN A 210 6.28 12.20 -15.26
N LYS A 211 5.42 11.65 -14.39
CA LYS A 211 5.84 10.57 -13.49
C LYS A 211 6.33 9.45 -14.39
N PRO A 212 7.53 8.90 -14.14
CA PRO A 212 7.90 7.67 -14.81
C PRO A 212 6.73 6.70 -14.65
N SER A 213 6.42 5.95 -15.68
CA SER A 213 5.34 4.97 -15.61
C SER A 213 5.52 4.14 -14.34
N PRO A 214 4.52 4.01 -13.45
CA PRO A 214 4.66 3.21 -12.24
C PRO A 214 5.06 1.78 -12.54
N PHE A 215 4.62 1.25 -13.68
CA PHE A 215 5.00 -0.09 -14.13
C PHE A 215 6.47 -0.14 -14.56
N ASP A 216 6.97 0.84 -15.29
CA ASP A 216 8.38 0.85 -15.76
C ASP A 216 9.35 1.04 -14.59
N SER A 217 9.01 1.91 -13.63
CA SER A 217 9.78 2.07 -12.39
C SER A 217 9.81 0.78 -11.58
N ALA A 218 8.67 0.11 -11.41
CA ALA A 218 8.59 -1.18 -10.74
C ALA A 218 9.36 -2.26 -11.48
N ASN A 219 9.26 -2.31 -12.82
CA ASN A 219 9.97 -3.27 -13.64
C ASN A 219 11.49 -3.13 -13.48
N LEU A 220 12.00 -1.91 -13.48
CA LEU A 220 13.42 -1.66 -13.20
C LEU A 220 13.78 -2.05 -11.77
N LEU A 221 13.11 -1.46 -10.77
CA LEU A 221 13.51 -1.53 -9.37
C LEU A 221 13.31 -2.91 -8.72
N LEU A 222 12.39 -3.72 -9.23
CA LEU A 222 12.23 -5.12 -8.80
C LEU A 222 13.33 -6.03 -9.33
N ASN A 223 13.83 -5.75 -10.53
CA ASN A 223 14.59 -6.74 -11.27
C ASN A 223 16.05 -6.35 -11.56
N PHE A 224 16.48 -5.09 -11.38
CA PHE A 224 17.82 -4.62 -11.79
C PHE A 224 18.96 -5.44 -11.18
N ARG A 225 18.77 -6.00 -10.00
CA ARG A 225 19.78 -6.81 -9.30
C ARG A 225 20.02 -8.19 -9.92
N ASP A 226 19.28 -8.53 -10.96
CA ASP A 226 19.56 -9.71 -11.77
C ASP A 226 20.66 -9.45 -12.82
N TRP A 227 21.00 -8.16 -13.10
CA TRP A 227 22.04 -7.80 -14.07
C TRP A 227 23.04 -6.72 -13.60
N THR A 228 22.76 -6.03 -12.47
CA THR A 228 23.68 -5.00 -11.93
C THR A 228 23.60 -4.94 -10.41
N THR A 229 24.44 -4.11 -9.80
CA THR A 229 24.46 -3.89 -8.36
C THR A 229 23.81 -2.55 -8.00
N ASP A 230 23.45 -2.38 -6.72
CA ASP A 230 22.87 -1.13 -6.20
C ASP A 230 23.78 0.08 -6.50
N ASN A 231 25.09 -0.07 -6.23
CA ASN A 231 26.05 0.99 -6.48
C ASN A 231 26.22 1.32 -7.96
N ALA A 232 26.24 0.32 -8.85
CA ALA A 232 26.37 0.56 -10.27
C ALA A 232 25.13 1.25 -10.85
N LEU A 233 23.93 0.84 -10.43
CA LEU A 233 22.70 1.53 -10.83
C LEU A 233 22.70 2.99 -10.34
N LEU A 234 23.07 3.24 -9.09
CA LEU A 234 23.12 4.59 -8.55
C LEU A 234 24.13 5.46 -9.31
N GLN A 235 25.33 4.95 -9.58
CA GLN A 235 26.35 5.66 -10.36
C GLN A 235 25.83 6.08 -11.74
N GLU A 236 25.18 5.18 -12.47
CA GLU A 236 24.58 5.49 -13.77
C GLU A 236 23.46 6.56 -13.67
N LEU A 237 22.62 6.48 -12.65
CA LEU A 237 21.59 7.49 -12.40
C LEU A 237 22.21 8.86 -12.08
N LEU A 238 23.26 8.90 -11.27
CA LEU A 238 23.95 10.14 -10.91
C LEU A 238 24.71 10.73 -12.10
N LEU A 239 25.35 9.90 -12.95
CA LEU A 239 26.00 10.35 -14.17
C LEU A 239 24.99 10.92 -15.20
N SER A 240 23.79 10.37 -15.25
CA SER A 240 22.76 10.85 -16.17
C SER A 240 22.07 12.15 -15.71
N TYR A 241 22.12 12.49 -14.41
CA TYR A 241 21.44 13.64 -13.83
C TYR A 241 21.89 15.00 -14.44
N PRO A 242 23.21 15.32 -14.60
CA PRO A 242 23.64 16.61 -15.16
C PRO A 242 23.38 16.76 -16.66
N THR A 243 23.42 15.68 -17.43
CA THR A 243 23.18 15.70 -18.88
C THR A 243 21.72 16.00 -19.21
N ILE A 244 20.83 15.57 -18.37
CA ILE A 244 19.39 15.80 -18.49
C ILE A 244 19.04 17.25 -18.10
N ASN A 245 19.82 17.87 -17.22
CA ASN A 245 19.56 19.21 -16.69
C ASN A 245 20.04 20.38 -17.62
N LYS A 246 20.79 20.08 -18.69
CA LYS A 246 21.28 21.10 -19.66
C LYS A 246 20.17 21.73 -20.52
N ASN A 247 19.04 21.09 -20.65
CA ASN A 247 17.85 21.63 -21.30
C ASN A 247 16.91 22.21 -20.24
N LYS A 248 16.97 23.47 -19.93
CA LYS A 248 16.15 24.40 -19.11
C LYS A 248 14.83 23.89 -18.43
N HIS A 249 14.43 22.65 -18.62
CA HIS A 249 13.39 21.96 -17.87
C HIS A 249 14.09 21.06 -16.85
N LYS A 250 13.97 21.40 -15.55
CA LYS A 250 14.43 20.55 -14.45
C LYS A 250 13.92 19.14 -14.67
N ASN A 251 14.80 18.20 -15.03
CA ASN A 251 14.37 16.82 -15.20
C ASN A 251 14.37 16.14 -13.83
N HIS A 252 13.19 16.06 -13.23
CA HIS A 252 12.97 15.45 -11.94
C HIS A 252 12.89 13.91 -11.99
N SER A 253 13.13 13.30 -13.15
CA SER A 253 12.97 11.85 -13.32
C SER A 253 13.97 11.06 -12.48
N VAL A 254 15.24 11.46 -12.43
CA VAL A 254 16.27 10.76 -11.65
C VAL A 254 16.02 10.87 -10.15
N PRO A 255 15.87 12.06 -9.55
CA PRO A 255 15.51 12.18 -8.13
C PRO A 255 14.22 11.45 -7.79
N ARG A 256 13.21 11.47 -8.67
CA ARG A 256 11.96 10.76 -8.44
C ARG A 256 12.12 9.24 -8.49
N LEU A 257 12.94 8.72 -9.40
CA LEU A 257 13.23 7.29 -9.43
C LEU A 257 14.00 6.85 -8.18
N ILE A 258 14.98 7.65 -7.72
CA ILE A 258 15.68 7.41 -6.45
C ILE A 258 14.70 7.44 -5.28
N GLN A 259 13.76 8.38 -5.26
CA GLN A 259 12.74 8.44 -4.22
C GLN A 259 11.87 7.17 -4.21
N ILE A 260 11.37 6.72 -5.36
CA ILE A 260 10.59 5.48 -5.48
C ILE A 260 11.43 4.27 -5.01
N TRP A 261 12.72 4.25 -5.33
CA TRP A 261 13.63 3.20 -4.89
C TRP A 261 13.76 3.15 -3.38
N VAL A 262 14.09 4.27 -2.74
CA VAL A 262 14.23 4.41 -1.28
C VAL A 262 12.91 4.10 -0.57
N GLU A 263 11.81 4.65 -1.05
CA GLU A 263 10.48 4.54 -0.45
C GLU A 263 9.93 3.11 -0.47
N SER A 264 10.14 2.37 -1.58
CA SER A 264 9.37 1.14 -1.84
C SER A 264 10.21 -0.09 -2.21
N TYR A 265 11.42 0.08 -2.72
CA TYR A 265 12.24 -1.02 -3.25
C TYR A 265 13.63 -1.09 -2.61
N TRP A 266 13.84 -0.36 -1.51
CA TRP A 266 15.11 -0.34 -0.82
C TRP A 266 15.45 -1.70 -0.21
N GLN A 267 16.74 -2.05 -0.21
CA GLN A 267 17.32 -3.19 0.49
C GLN A 267 18.64 -2.81 1.13
N ASP A 268 18.96 -3.48 2.22
CA ASP A 268 20.01 -3.21 3.20
C ASP A 268 21.43 -2.92 2.69
N SER A 269 21.63 -1.90 1.85
CA SER A 269 22.95 -1.40 1.49
C SER A 269 23.21 -0.03 2.13
N GLU A 270 23.81 -0.03 3.33
CA GLU A 270 24.11 1.21 4.05
C GLU A 270 25.06 2.13 3.28
N THR A 271 26.00 1.57 2.51
CA THR A 271 26.91 2.35 1.66
C THR A 271 26.14 3.10 0.57
N THR A 272 25.28 2.42 -0.16
CA THR A 272 24.44 3.05 -1.20
C THR A 272 23.49 4.10 -0.60
N LEU A 273 22.97 3.85 0.62
CA LEU A 273 22.12 4.83 1.31
C LEU A 273 22.90 6.11 1.67
N LYS A 274 24.14 5.99 2.10
CA LYS A 274 25.03 7.14 2.34
C LYS A 274 25.34 7.92 1.06
N ASP A 275 25.53 7.23 -0.05
CA ASP A 275 25.76 7.87 -1.35
C ASP A 275 24.50 8.63 -1.85
N ILE A 276 23.30 8.05 -1.64
CA ILE A 276 22.02 8.74 -1.92
C ILE A 276 21.86 9.96 -1.00
N LEU A 277 22.19 9.84 0.28
CA LEU A 277 22.13 10.96 1.22
C LEU A 277 23.09 12.09 0.81
N ASN A 278 24.32 11.74 0.39
CA ASN A 278 25.30 12.70 -0.11
C ASN A 278 24.80 13.41 -1.40
N PHE A 279 24.19 12.66 -2.31
CA PHE A 279 23.55 13.23 -3.50
C PHE A 279 22.43 14.20 -3.12
N TRP A 280 21.54 13.80 -2.19
CA TRP A 280 20.47 14.67 -1.70
C TRP A 280 21.06 15.96 -1.10
N TYR A 281 22.04 15.84 -0.22
CA TYR A 281 22.67 16.98 0.45
C TYR A 281 23.31 17.96 -0.55
N SER A 282 24.00 17.44 -1.56
CA SER A 282 24.75 18.24 -2.52
C SER A 282 23.90 18.88 -3.63
N HIS A 283 22.75 18.27 -3.99
CA HIS A 283 22.01 18.66 -5.19
C HIS A 283 20.52 18.95 -4.95
N LEU A 284 19.91 18.38 -3.92
CA LEU A 284 18.46 18.40 -3.71
C LEU A 284 18.03 19.14 -2.44
N ALA A 285 18.93 19.36 -1.48
CA ALA A 285 18.60 19.93 -0.17
C ALA A 285 17.94 21.33 -0.22
N GLU A 286 18.19 22.10 -1.29
CA GLU A 286 17.57 23.42 -1.49
C GLU A 286 16.14 23.33 -2.03
N TYR A 287 15.68 22.15 -2.49
CA TYR A 287 14.37 21.97 -3.09
C TYR A 287 13.42 21.31 -2.11
N TYR A 288 12.37 22.02 -1.76
CA TYR A 288 11.34 21.55 -0.83
C TYR A 288 10.69 20.22 -1.28
N GLU A 289 10.49 20.05 -2.56
CA GLU A 289 9.85 18.87 -3.18
C GLU A 289 10.59 17.55 -2.90
N TYR A 290 11.86 17.60 -2.46
CA TYR A 290 12.66 16.42 -2.12
C TYR A 290 12.89 16.24 -0.61
N GLN A 291 12.19 16.96 0.24
CA GLN A 291 12.27 16.79 1.70
C GLN A 291 11.65 15.45 2.14
N GLU A 292 10.64 14.97 1.42
CA GLU A 292 10.05 13.65 1.66
C GLU A 292 11.08 12.53 1.43
N LEU A 293 11.87 12.62 0.35
CA LEU A 293 12.98 11.69 0.11
C LEU A 293 13.99 11.68 1.29
N PHE A 294 14.30 12.83 1.85
CA PHE A 294 15.18 12.92 3.01
C PHE A 294 14.59 12.21 4.23
N ALA A 295 13.31 12.44 4.52
CA ALA A 295 12.63 11.78 5.64
C ALA A 295 12.63 10.24 5.46
N ASP A 296 12.40 9.74 4.24
CA ASP A 296 12.45 8.32 3.92
C ASP A 296 13.87 7.74 4.11
N ILE A 297 14.91 8.48 3.70
CA ILE A 297 16.32 8.11 3.95
C ILE A 297 16.59 7.99 5.46
N VAL A 298 16.21 9.01 6.26
CA VAL A 298 16.40 9.00 7.72
C VAL A 298 15.66 7.83 8.36
N GLN A 299 14.44 7.53 7.89
CA GLN A 299 13.66 6.40 8.38
C GLN A 299 14.39 5.05 8.16
N LEU A 300 15.05 4.89 7.01
CA LEU A 300 15.86 3.70 6.75
C LEU A 300 17.09 3.61 7.65
N PHE A 301 17.74 4.73 7.97
CA PHE A 301 18.85 4.76 8.93
C PHE A 301 18.43 4.31 10.34
N ILE A 302 17.22 4.71 10.79
CA ILE A 302 16.72 4.39 12.13
C ILE A 302 16.20 2.95 12.19
N ASN A 303 15.26 2.58 11.30
CA ASN A 303 14.43 1.40 11.45
C ASN A 303 14.80 0.26 10.50
N LYS A 304 15.68 0.50 9.53
CA LYS A 304 16.00 -0.43 8.44
C LYS A 304 14.76 -0.97 7.71
N LYS A 305 13.63 -0.25 7.79
CA LYS A 305 12.35 -0.62 7.18
C LYS A 305 11.90 0.44 6.19
N ARG A 306 11.26 -0.01 5.12
CA ARG A 306 10.68 0.87 4.10
C ARG A 306 9.50 1.66 4.65
N THR A 307 9.33 2.86 4.14
CA THR A 307 8.26 3.78 4.56
C THR A 307 6.93 3.46 3.91
N ARG A 308 6.95 2.94 2.68
CA ARG A 308 5.74 2.64 1.90
C ARG A 308 5.95 1.45 0.97
N GLN A 309 4.85 0.82 0.57
CA GLN A 309 4.82 -0.09 -0.57
C GLN A 309 4.19 0.64 -1.76
N LEU A 310 4.93 0.79 -2.85
CA LEU A 310 4.38 1.33 -4.08
C LEU A 310 3.41 0.32 -4.70
N LYS A 311 2.16 0.74 -4.91
CA LYS A 311 1.18 -0.09 -5.62
C LYS A 311 1.48 -0.04 -7.11
N ILE A 312 1.89 -1.16 -7.68
CA ILE A 312 2.05 -1.31 -9.12
C ILE A 312 0.65 -1.31 -9.73
N HIS A 313 0.41 -0.41 -10.67
CA HIS A 313 -0.87 -0.37 -11.35
C HIS A 313 -1.00 -1.60 -12.26
N TYR A 314 -1.88 -2.53 -11.87
CA TYR A 314 -2.23 -3.66 -12.71
C TYR A 314 -3.24 -3.18 -13.78
N ILE A 315 -2.84 -3.26 -15.04
CA ILE A 315 -3.74 -3.02 -16.16
C ILE A 315 -4.70 -4.21 -16.21
N GLY A 316 -5.96 -3.96 -15.89
CA GLY A 316 -7.00 -4.99 -15.87
C GLY A 316 -7.10 -5.77 -17.20
N LEU A 317 -7.74 -6.93 -17.14
CA LEU A 317 -8.03 -7.70 -18.35
C LEU A 317 -9.06 -6.97 -19.22
N THR A 318 -8.96 -7.13 -20.52
CA THR A 318 -9.98 -6.66 -21.47
C THR A 318 -11.29 -7.45 -21.31
N ASP A 319 -12.43 -6.90 -21.73
CA ASP A 319 -13.73 -7.57 -21.67
C ASP A 319 -13.69 -8.95 -22.33
N LYS A 320 -12.93 -9.10 -23.42
CA LYS A 320 -12.71 -10.36 -24.11
C LYS A 320 -11.97 -11.38 -23.22
N GLU A 321 -10.92 -10.94 -22.54
CA GLU A 321 -10.18 -11.80 -21.60
C GLU A 321 -11.02 -12.17 -20.37
N ILE A 322 -11.93 -11.29 -19.94
CA ILE A 322 -12.90 -11.57 -18.87
C ILE A 322 -13.83 -12.70 -19.31
N GLU A 323 -14.36 -12.63 -20.52
CA GLU A 323 -15.29 -13.60 -21.05
C GLU A 323 -14.63 -14.98 -21.28
N GLU A 324 -13.40 -15.00 -21.79
CA GLU A 324 -12.58 -16.20 -21.96
C GLU A 324 -12.17 -16.86 -20.63
N ASN A 325 -12.15 -16.09 -19.54
CA ASN A 325 -11.74 -16.55 -18.21
C ASN A 325 -12.93 -16.82 -17.26
N LYS A 326 -14.15 -16.99 -17.76
CA LYS A 326 -15.26 -17.48 -16.92
C LYS A 326 -14.87 -18.80 -16.25
N PRO A 327 -15.15 -18.99 -14.95
CA PRO A 327 -14.80 -20.23 -14.28
C PRO A 327 -15.48 -21.41 -15.00
N PRO A 328 -14.74 -22.51 -15.26
CA PRO A 328 -15.31 -23.67 -15.95
C PRO A 328 -16.25 -24.49 -15.07
N LEU A 329 -16.33 -24.17 -13.79
CA LEU A 329 -17.21 -24.75 -12.80
C LEU A 329 -18.26 -23.72 -12.40
N ASP A 330 -19.51 -24.15 -12.35
CA ASP A 330 -20.59 -23.41 -11.73
C ASP A 330 -20.46 -23.54 -10.21
N TYR A 331 -19.74 -22.59 -9.60
CA TYR A 331 -19.50 -22.59 -8.17
C TYR A 331 -20.78 -22.36 -7.35
N GLU A 332 -21.72 -21.58 -7.87
CA GLU A 332 -22.99 -21.33 -7.17
C GLU A 332 -23.77 -22.63 -7.03
N ASN A 333 -23.88 -23.39 -8.12
CA ASN A 333 -24.51 -24.69 -8.08
C ASN A 333 -23.74 -25.70 -7.21
N LEU A 334 -22.41 -25.67 -7.23
CA LEU A 334 -21.60 -26.52 -6.35
C LEU A 334 -21.90 -26.21 -4.87
N PHE A 335 -21.95 -24.93 -4.47
CA PHE A 335 -22.21 -24.54 -3.09
C PHE A 335 -23.65 -24.84 -2.66
N LEU A 336 -24.63 -24.75 -3.58
CA LEU A 336 -26.01 -25.14 -3.31
C LEU A 336 -26.15 -26.68 -3.17
N GLN A 337 -25.48 -27.46 -4.01
CA GLN A 337 -25.56 -28.92 -4.00
C GLN A 337 -24.97 -29.54 -2.72
N TYR A 338 -23.93 -28.95 -2.15
CA TYR A 338 -23.20 -29.50 -0.99
C TYR A 338 -23.45 -28.79 0.32
N GLU A 339 -24.37 -27.83 0.36
CA GLU A 339 -24.84 -27.10 1.55
C GLU A 339 -23.73 -26.85 2.59
N ILE A 340 -23.05 -25.71 2.49
CA ILE A 340 -22.07 -25.32 3.50
C ILE A 340 -22.83 -24.96 4.78
N ASP A 341 -22.65 -25.76 5.83
CA ASP A 341 -23.19 -25.43 7.15
C ASP A 341 -22.44 -24.25 7.74
N LYS A 342 -23.05 -23.07 7.62
CA LYS A 342 -22.53 -21.80 8.17
C LYS A 342 -22.98 -21.54 9.60
N THR A 343 -23.69 -22.49 10.24
CA THR A 343 -24.11 -22.33 11.62
C THR A 343 -22.90 -22.32 12.53
N ASN A 344 -22.72 -21.22 13.21
CA ASN A 344 -21.65 -21.03 14.18
C ASN A 344 -22.10 -21.64 15.51
N ALA A 345 -21.81 -22.89 15.76
CA ALA A 345 -21.82 -23.39 17.13
C ALA A 345 -20.64 -22.70 17.86
N ASN A 346 -20.93 -21.69 18.69
CA ASN A 346 -19.99 -21.02 19.61
C ASN A 346 -18.99 -19.99 19.04
N ASP A 347 -19.25 -19.31 17.92
CA ASP A 347 -18.60 -18.03 17.69
C ASP A 347 -19.22 -16.99 18.62
N GLU A 348 -18.79 -16.96 19.89
CA GLU A 348 -18.99 -15.81 20.76
C GLU A 348 -18.51 -14.58 20.02
N LEU A 349 -19.25 -13.48 20.15
CA LEU A 349 -18.96 -12.14 19.62
C LEU A 349 -17.55 -11.66 20.05
N CYS A 350 -16.52 -12.25 19.48
CA CYS A 350 -15.18 -11.71 19.52
C CYS A 350 -15.08 -10.61 18.49
N GLY A 351 -14.79 -9.40 18.91
CA GLY A 351 -14.42 -8.29 18.01
C GLY A 351 -13.30 -8.70 17.06
N ALA A 352 -13.02 -7.87 16.07
CA ALA A 352 -11.98 -8.12 15.06
C ALA A 352 -10.76 -8.82 15.69
N THR A 353 -10.50 -10.05 15.24
CA THR A 353 -9.46 -10.88 15.84
C THR A 353 -8.12 -10.43 15.27
N ASP A 354 -7.34 -9.73 16.07
CA ASP A 354 -5.95 -9.45 15.73
C ASP A 354 -5.11 -10.72 15.97
N LEU A 355 -4.65 -11.34 14.89
CA LEU A 355 -3.81 -12.53 14.91
C LEU A 355 -2.31 -12.20 14.86
N SER A 356 -1.94 -10.93 14.84
CA SER A 356 -0.55 -10.46 14.63
C SER A 356 0.39 -11.01 15.71
N ASP A 357 0.02 -10.91 16.98
CA ASP A 357 0.82 -11.43 18.10
C ASP A 357 0.97 -12.95 18.04
N LEU A 358 -0.10 -13.66 17.69
CA LEU A 358 -0.09 -15.11 17.56
C LEU A 358 0.82 -15.56 16.41
N LEU A 359 0.72 -14.92 15.26
CA LEU A 359 1.57 -15.20 14.11
C LEU A 359 3.02 -14.80 14.36
N PHE A 360 3.27 -13.74 15.12
CA PHE A 360 4.61 -13.38 15.54
C PHE A 360 5.24 -14.47 16.42
N GLN A 361 4.55 -14.94 17.47
CA GLN A 361 4.99 -16.05 18.32
C GLN A 361 5.24 -17.32 17.50
N TRP A 362 4.33 -17.64 16.58
CA TRP A 362 4.47 -18.78 15.69
C TRP A 362 5.71 -18.66 14.77
N LYS A 363 5.96 -17.50 14.18
CA LYS A 363 7.15 -17.22 13.35
C LYS A 363 8.46 -17.35 14.14
N GLN A 364 8.47 -16.97 15.43
CA GLN A 364 9.65 -17.10 16.31
C GLN A 364 9.89 -18.54 16.79
N GLY A 365 8.99 -19.48 16.48
CA GLY A 365 9.08 -20.86 16.99
C GLY A 365 8.80 -20.98 18.49
N GLU A 366 8.15 -19.99 19.08
CA GLU A 366 7.76 -20.06 20.50
C GLU A 366 6.79 -21.21 20.75
N PRO A 367 6.91 -21.93 21.87
CA PRO A 367 6.00 -23.02 22.20
C PRO A 367 4.60 -22.48 22.39
N LEU A 368 3.68 -22.89 21.52
CA LEU A 368 2.26 -22.63 21.68
C LEU A 368 1.70 -23.68 22.63
N GLU A 369 1.16 -23.28 23.78
CA GLU A 369 0.44 -24.20 24.68
C GLU A 369 -0.71 -24.85 23.92
N VAL A 370 -0.69 -26.18 23.82
CA VAL A 370 -1.63 -26.94 23.02
C VAL A 370 -2.55 -27.73 23.96
N GLU A 371 -3.75 -27.26 24.17
CA GLU A 371 -4.84 -28.19 24.43
C GLU A 371 -5.04 -29.04 23.18
N ALA A 372 -5.26 -30.34 23.35
CA ALA A 372 -5.40 -31.25 22.23
C ALA A 372 -6.49 -30.75 21.25
N PHE A 373 -6.07 -30.21 20.09
CA PHE A 373 -7.00 -29.79 19.06
C PHE A 373 -7.65 -31.06 18.45
N ALA A 374 -8.83 -31.37 18.95
CA ALA A 374 -9.67 -32.39 18.31
C ALA A 374 -10.43 -31.73 17.14
N LEU A 375 -10.72 -32.50 16.07
CA LEU A 375 -11.54 -32.04 14.94
C LEU A 375 -13.03 -31.85 15.35
N ASN A 376 -13.25 -31.19 16.50
CA ASN A 376 -14.58 -30.90 17.06
C ASN A 376 -15.13 -29.57 16.55
N VAL A 377 -14.29 -28.81 15.87
CA VAL A 377 -14.65 -27.51 15.28
C VAL A 377 -15.39 -27.76 13.98
N SER A 378 -16.43 -26.98 13.70
CA SER A 378 -17.15 -27.12 12.43
C SER A 378 -16.22 -26.87 11.22
N PRO A 379 -16.42 -27.54 10.08
CA PRO A 379 -15.61 -27.32 8.88
C PRO A 379 -15.58 -25.85 8.45
N TRP A 380 -16.69 -25.14 8.62
CA TRP A 380 -16.81 -23.72 8.33
C TRP A 380 -15.93 -22.85 9.25
N SER A 381 -15.97 -23.06 10.56
CA SER A 381 -15.13 -22.33 11.53
C SER A 381 -13.65 -22.60 11.30
N LEU A 382 -13.26 -23.84 10.98
CA LEU A 382 -11.88 -24.18 10.65
C LEU A 382 -11.43 -23.48 9.36
N ALA A 383 -12.25 -23.45 8.33
CA ALA A 383 -11.94 -22.77 7.08
C ALA A 383 -11.79 -21.25 7.26
N LYS A 384 -12.63 -20.61 8.12
CA LYS A 384 -12.47 -19.20 8.50
C LYS A 384 -11.13 -18.97 9.18
N THR A 385 -10.78 -19.78 10.18
CA THR A 385 -9.52 -19.67 10.91
C THR A 385 -8.31 -19.80 9.98
N LEU A 386 -8.29 -20.82 9.12
CA LEU A 386 -7.23 -20.98 8.11
C LEU A 386 -7.16 -19.78 7.16
N THR A 387 -8.31 -19.28 6.72
CA THR A 387 -8.36 -18.14 5.79
C THR A 387 -7.80 -16.87 6.42
N LEU A 388 -8.11 -16.59 7.68
CA LEU A 388 -7.57 -15.41 8.37
C LEU A 388 -6.08 -15.53 8.64
N LEU A 389 -5.59 -16.70 9.08
CA LEU A 389 -4.16 -16.94 9.29
C LEU A 389 -3.37 -16.78 7.99
N GLU A 390 -3.80 -17.42 6.90
CA GLU A 390 -3.12 -17.34 5.61
C GLU A 390 -3.26 -15.97 4.95
N SER A 391 -4.42 -15.30 5.10
CA SER A 391 -4.63 -13.95 4.61
C SER A 391 -3.69 -12.95 5.30
N SER A 392 -3.55 -13.03 6.62
CA SER A 392 -2.60 -12.19 7.37
C SER A 392 -1.17 -12.36 6.84
N LEU A 393 -0.70 -13.60 6.69
CA LEU A 393 0.63 -13.87 6.17
C LEU A 393 0.79 -13.39 4.73
N TYR A 394 -0.23 -13.59 3.88
CA TYR A 394 -0.18 -13.17 2.47
C TYR A 394 -0.13 -11.65 2.34
N LEU A 395 -0.86 -10.91 3.17
CA LEU A 395 -0.86 -9.45 3.19
C LEU A 395 0.49 -8.86 3.64
N ASP A 396 1.21 -9.57 4.50
CA ASP A 396 2.53 -9.19 4.98
C ASP A 396 3.65 -9.42 3.96
N ILE A 397 3.43 -10.17 2.86
CA ILE A 397 4.45 -10.41 1.84
C ILE A 397 4.81 -9.08 1.18
N GLU A 398 6.06 -8.68 1.29
CA GLU A 398 6.57 -7.51 0.61
C GLU A 398 6.72 -7.76 -0.89
N THR A 399 6.43 -6.72 -1.70
CA THR A 399 6.47 -6.81 -3.17
C THR A 399 7.78 -7.38 -3.70
N ILE A 400 8.89 -7.05 -3.04
CA ILE A 400 10.23 -7.47 -3.46
C ILE A 400 10.51 -8.94 -3.13
N GLU A 401 9.85 -9.52 -2.12
CA GLU A 401 10.02 -10.92 -1.77
C GLU A 401 9.61 -11.84 -2.92
N PHE A 402 8.59 -11.48 -3.70
CA PHE A 402 8.16 -12.27 -4.87
C PHE A 402 9.29 -12.50 -5.88
N THR A 403 10.23 -11.54 -6.00
CA THR A 403 11.36 -11.67 -6.93
C THR A 403 12.64 -12.19 -6.27
N ARG A 404 12.70 -12.27 -4.93
CA ARG A 404 13.95 -12.53 -4.19
C ARG A 404 13.90 -13.67 -3.21
N HIS A 405 12.76 -14.27 -3.02
CA HIS A 405 12.57 -15.42 -2.14
C HIS A 405 13.72 -16.48 -2.25
N PHE A 406 14.25 -16.70 -3.45
CA PHE A 406 15.33 -17.68 -3.67
C PHE A 406 16.73 -17.23 -3.21
N LYS A 407 16.91 -15.96 -2.85
CA LYS A 407 18.21 -15.39 -2.46
C LYS A 407 18.32 -15.13 -0.95
N HIS A 408 17.22 -15.20 -0.23
CA HIS A 408 17.13 -14.89 1.19
C HIS A 408 16.33 -15.97 1.91
N ASN A 409 16.84 -16.45 3.03
CA ASN A 409 16.13 -17.31 3.96
C ASN A 409 15.29 -16.44 4.90
N ASP A 410 14.25 -17.02 5.52
CA ASP A 410 13.37 -16.38 6.50
C ASP A 410 12.51 -15.22 5.95
N THR A 411 12.02 -15.37 4.73
CA THR A 411 11.05 -14.44 4.13
C THR A 411 9.64 -14.72 4.63
N THR A 412 8.72 -13.74 4.45
CA THR A 412 7.29 -13.96 4.73
C THR A 412 6.70 -15.04 3.83
N ILE A 413 7.22 -15.20 2.62
CA ILE A 413 6.84 -16.29 1.69
C ILE A 413 7.20 -17.66 2.30
N ASP A 414 8.36 -17.79 2.96
CA ASP A 414 8.75 -19.03 3.67
C ASP A 414 7.78 -19.35 4.80
N SER A 415 7.27 -18.32 5.49
CA SER A 415 6.23 -18.48 6.51
C SER A 415 4.92 -19.02 5.90
N VAL A 416 4.50 -18.51 4.73
CA VAL A 416 3.31 -19.03 4.00
C VAL A 416 3.53 -20.48 3.61
N PHE A 417 4.71 -20.86 3.10
CA PHE A 417 5.01 -22.24 2.75
C PHE A 417 5.06 -23.16 3.97
N THR A 418 5.65 -22.67 5.07
CA THR A 418 5.70 -23.41 6.33
C THR A 418 4.30 -23.72 6.84
N LEU A 419 3.40 -22.73 6.87
CA LEU A 419 2.01 -22.92 7.29
C LEU A 419 1.28 -23.93 6.37
N SER A 420 1.47 -23.83 5.05
CA SER A 420 0.88 -24.76 4.08
C SER A 420 1.40 -26.19 4.27
N ASN A 421 2.69 -26.38 4.55
CA ASN A 421 3.30 -27.68 4.82
C ASN A 421 2.81 -28.27 6.15
N GLN A 422 2.67 -27.44 7.18
CA GLN A 422 2.12 -27.83 8.47
C GLN A 422 0.66 -28.29 8.33
N LEU A 423 -0.16 -27.52 7.57
CA LEU A 423 -1.54 -27.92 7.26
C LEU A 423 -1.57 -29.25 6.51
N SER A 424 -0.74 -29.41 5.48
CA SER A 424 -0.67 -30.64 4.68
C SER A 424 -0.31 -31.86 5.53
N SER A 425 0.69 -31.73 6.42
CA SER A 425 1.07 -32.79 7.35
C SER A 425 -0.07 -33.14 8.31
N TYR A 426 -0.79 -32.12 8.79
CA TYR A 426 -1.92 -32.30 9.72
C TYR A 426 -3.11 -32.99 9.07
N VAL A 427 -3.48 -32.60 7.84
CA VAL A 427 -4.53 -33.27 7.03
C VAL A 427 -4.16 -34.73 6.80
N LEU A 428 -2.92 -34.99 6.40
CA LEU A 428 -2.42 -36.35 6.12
C LEU A 428 -2.47 -37.23 7.36
N GLU A 429 -1.95 -36.78 8.50
CA GLU A 429 -1.90 -37.53 9.74
C GLU A 429 -3.30 -37.85 10.27
N THR A 430 -4.17 -36.84 10.35
CA THR A 430 -5.55 -37.02 10.85
C THR A 430 -6.35 -37.97 9.98
N THR A 431 -6.17 -37.92 8.65
CA THR A 431 -6.82 -38.84 7.71
C THR A 431 -6.26 -40.25 7.83
N LEU A 432 -4.95 -40.42 7.99
CA LEU A 432 -4.34 -41.71 8.20
C LEU A 432 -4.75 -42.34 9.54
N GLN A 433 -4.92 -41.56 10.60
CA GLN A 433 -5.36 -42.06 11.90
C GLN A 433 -6.85 -42.42 11.93
N GLN A 434 -7.69 -41.56 11.40
CA GLN A 434 -9.15 -41.64 11.46
C GLN A 434 -9.75 -41.46 10.06
N THR A 435 -10.02 -42.54 9.39
CA THR A 435 -10.44 -42.57 7.97
C THR A 435 -11.74 -41.83 7.67
N HIS A 436 -12.63 -41.70 8.67
CA HIS A 436 -13.88 -40.93 8.52
C HIS A 436 -13.67 -39.44 8.42
N THR A 437 -12.47 -38.95 8.69
CA THR A 437 -12.15 -37.48 8.61
C THR A 437 -12.04 -36.98 7.17
N ILE A 438 -12.01 -37.85 6.15
CA ILE A 438 -11.99 -37.44 4.73
C ILE A 438 -13.18 -36.54 4.40
N SER A 439 -14.39 -36.94 4.75
CA SER A 439 -15.59 -36.13 4.51
C SER A 439 -15.55 -34.78 5.21
N TYR A 440 -14.98 -34.74 6.43
CA TYR A 440 -14.75 -33.51 7.16
C TYR A 440 -13.79 -32.59 6.39
N TRP A 441 -12.62 -33.07 5.96
CA TRP A 441 -11.65 -32.28 5.21
C TRP A 441 -12.16 -31.82 3.85
N LEU A 442 -13.03 -32.61 3.20
CA LEU A 442 -13.69 -32.17 1.96
C LEU A 442 -14.64 -31.00 2.21
N GLN A 443 -15.35 -30.98 3.35
CA GLN A 443 -16.21 -29.87 3.73
C GLN A 443 -15.37 -28.62 4.10
N VAL A 444 -14.22 -28.78 4.76
CA VAL A 444 -13.28 -27.68 5.01
C VAL A 444 -12.76 -27.13 3.67
N ALA A 445 -12.36 -27.99 2.74
CA ALA A 445 -11.87 -27.58 1.41
C ALA A 445 -12.95 -26.85 0.60
N LEU A 446 -14.21 -27.31 0.65
CA LEU A 446 -15.34 -26.61 0.02
C LEU A 446 -15.57 -25.23 0.65
N SER A 447 -15.48 -25.13 1.97
CA SER A 447 -15.60 -23.87 2.70
C SER A 447 -14.45 -22.91 2.37
N CYS A 448 -13.22 -23.43 2.21
CA CYS A 448 -12.07 -22.65 1.73
C CYS A 448 -12.30 -22.12 0.31
N LEU A 449 -12.83 -22.93 -0.59
CA LEU A 449 -13.20 -22.49 -1.94
C LEU A 449 -14.25 -21.37 -1.91
N TYR A 450 -15.28 -21.52 -1.07
CA TYR A 450 -16.30 -20.49 -0.87
C TYR A 450 -15.70 -19.17 -0.34
N LEU A 451 -14.79 -19.26 0.63
CA LEU A 451 -14.05 -18.13 1.17
C LEU A 451 -12.94 -17.63 0.23
N ARG A 452 -12.74 -18.26 -0.92
CA ARG A 452 -11.69 -17.94 -1.89
C ARG A 452 -10.27 -18.11 -1.32
N ASN A 453 -10.12 -18.96 -0.33
CA ASN A 453 -8.82 -19.41 0.15
C ASN A 453 -8.34 -20.59 -0.70
N LEU A 454 -7.69 -20.26 -1.81
CA LEU A 454 -7.21 -21.26 -2.78
C LEU A 454 -5.92 -21.93 -2.31
N ASN A 455 -5.21 -21.34 -1.33
CA ASN A 455 -3.99 -21.92 -0.77
C ASN A 455 -4.30 -23.11 0.16
N SER A 456 -5.17 -22.93 1.15
CA SER A 456 -5.65 -24.03 1.99
C SER A 456 -6.38 -25.09 1.16
N LEU A 457 -7.20 -24.70 0.18
CA LEU A 457 -7.84 -25.64 -0.74
C LEU A 457 -6.81 -26.54 -1.41
N ALA A 458 -5.75 -25.96 -1.98
CA ALA A 458 -4.68 -26.73 -2.64
C ALA A 458 -3.97 -27.66 -1.66
N SER A 459 -3.62 -27.18 -0.47
CA SER A 459 -2.94 -27.94 0.58
C SER A 459 -3.76 -29.16 1.02
N ILE A 460 -5.07 -28.97 1.28
CA ILE A 460 -5.98 -30.05 1.70
C ILE A 460 -6.15 -31.09 0.59
N ILE A 461 -6.51 -30.65 -0.62
CA ILE A 461 -6.78 -31.59 -1.73
C ILE A 461 -5.52 -32.35 -2.13
N THR A 462 -4.35 -31.70 -2.16
CA THR A 462 -3.08 -32.39 -2.46
C THR A 462 -2.73 -33.43 -1.38
N SER A 463 -3.00 -33.11 -0.11
CA SER A 463 -2.75 -34.04 0.99
C SER A 463 -3.67 -35.27 0.91
N LEU A 464 -4.95 -35.10 0.57
CA LEU A 464 -5.87 -36.19 0.38
C LEU A 464 -5.54 -37.09 -0.84
N GLN A 465 -4.78 -36.56 -1.80
CA GLN A 465 -4.25 -37.30 -2.95
C GLN A 465 -2.90 -38.02 -2.65
N ASN A 466 -2.45 -38.00 -1.39
CA ASN A 466 -1.19 -38.65 -1.04
C ASN A 466 -1.31 -40.18 -1.23
N HIS A 467 -0.27 -40.75 -1.83
CA HIS A 467 -0.21 -42.20 -2.09
C HIS A 467 -0.48 -43.07 -0.84
N SER A 468 -0.08 -42.63 0.34
CA SER A 468 -0.33 -43.32 1.59
C SER A 468 -1.80 -43.40 1.96
N ILE A 469 -2.61 -42.41 1.57
CA ILE A 469 -4.08 -42.42 1.72
C ILE A 469 -4.72 -43.24 0.61
N GLU A 470 -4.33 -43.04 -0.64
CA GLU A 470 -4.87 -43.80 -1.79
C GLU A 470 -4.70 -45.32 -1.61
N ARG A 471 -3.55 -45.71 -1.06
CA ARG A 471 -3.25 -47.11 -0.79
C ARG A 471 -4.22 -47.79 0.20
N LEU A 472 -4.81 -47.01 1.11
CA LEU A 472 -5.75 -47.56 2.09
C LEU A 472 -7.11 -47.93 1.47
N SER A 473 -7.40 -47.52 0.24
CA SER A 473 -8.68 -47.78 -0.47
C SER A 473 -9.90 -47.51 0.42
N LEU A 474 -9.89 -46.35 1.08
CA LEU A 474 -10.85 -46.00 2.10
C LEU A 474 -12.28 -45.95 1.52
N PRO A 475 -13.29 -46.51 2.20
CA PRO A 475 -14.65 -46.33 1.79
C PRO A 475 -15.09 -44.89 1.94
N ILE A 476 -15.25 -44.19 0.83
CA ILE A 476 -15.78 -42.82 0.77
C ILE A 476 -17.22 -42.95 0.26
N ASP A 477 -18.14 -42.22 0.90
CA ASP A 477 -19.51 -42.17 0.41
C ASP A 477 -19.60 -41.47 -0.96
N VAL A 478 -20.61 -41.82 -1.75
CA VAL A 478 -20.75 -41.33 -3.14
C VAL A 478 -20.80 -39.81 -3.21
N LYS A 479 -21.40 -39.13 -2.22
CA LYS A 479 -21.49 -37.67 -2.18
C LYS A 479 -20.11 -37.04 -1.94
N SER A 480 -19.35 -37.57 -1.00
CA SER A 480 -17.99 -37.14 -0.71
C SER A 480 -17.02 -37.41 -1.85
N ASP A 481 -17.12 -38.59 -2.52
CA ASP A 481 -16.28 -38.87 -3.68
C ASP A 481 -16.57 -37.88 -4.83
N HIS A 482 -17.84 -37.65 -5.13
CA HIS A 482 -18.23 -36.71 -6.16
C HIS A 482 -17.73 -35.27 -5.82
N LEU A 483 -17.84 -34.84 -4.57
CA LEU A 483 -17.28 -33.56 -4.12
C LEU A 483 -15.74 -33.51 -4.30
N PHE A 484 -15.05 -34.60 -3.92
CA PHE A 484 -13.61 -34.70 -4.07
C PHE A 484 -13.17 -34.52 -5.53
N GLN A 485 -13.83 -35.22 -6.47
CA GLN A 485 -13.52 -35.09 -7.90
C GLN A 485 -13.74 -33.66 -8.40
N ARG A 486 -14.78 -32.97 -7.92
CA ARG A 486 -15.04 -31.57 -8.27
C ARG A 486 -13.98 -30.64 -7.74
N LEU A 487 -13.57 -30.74 -6.47
CA LEU A 487 -12.56 -29.91 -5.86
C LEU A 487 -11.16 -30.17 -6.45
N LYS A 488 -10.86 -31.44 -6.75
CA LYS A 488 -9.63 -31.85 -7.41
C LYS A 488 -9.40 -31.12 -8.74
N VAL A 489 -10.44 -30.92 -9.54
CA VAL A 489 -10.35 -30.23 -10.83
C VAL A 489 -9.86 -28.80 -10.66
N VAL A 490 -10.22 -28.10 -9.57
CA VAL A 490 -9.84 -26.71 -9.33
C VAL A 490 -8.32 -26.55 -9.20
N VAL A 491 -7.66 -27.47 -8.49
CA VAL A 491 -6.23 -27.42 -8.19
C VAL A 491 -5.37 -28.35 -9.05
N HIS A 492 -5.99 -28.98 -10.07
CA HIS A 492 -5.31 -29.95 -10.93
C HIS A 492 -4.26 -29.28 -11.83
N PRO A 493 -3.03 -29.85 -11.95
CA PRO A 493 -1.94 -29.27 -12.73
C PRO A 493 -2.16 -29.30 -14.26
N ASN A 494 -3.20 -29.98 -14.77
CA ASN A 494 -3.45 -30.09 -16.20
C ASN A 494 -3.52 -28.72 -16.89
N ASN A 495 -2.93 -28.66 -18.08
CA ASN A 495 -2.86 -27.43 -18.88
C ASN A 495 -2.36 -26.22 -18.06
N ASN A 496 -1.32 -26.43 -17.27
CA ASN A 496 -0.73 -25.41 -16.41
C ASN A 496 -1.75 -24.79 -15.45
N TYR A 497 -2.49 -25.61 -14.69
CA TYR A 497 -3.50 -25.16 -13.72
C TYR A 497 -4.60 -24.27 -14.36
N ASN A 498 -5.05 -24.58 -15.54
CA ASN A 498 -5.99 -23.75 -16.30
C ASN A 498 -7.26 -23.41 -15.51
N VAL A 499 -7.86 -24.39 -14.81
CA VAL A 499 -9.07 -24.16 -14.00
C VAL A 499 -8.79 -23.17 -12.87
N TYR A 500 -7.71 -23.37 -12.10
CA TYR A 500 -7.27 -22.44 -11.07
C TYR A 500 -7.06 -21.03 -11.62
N ARG A 501 -6.35 -20.91 -12.74
CA ARG A 501 -6.04 -19.61 -13.34
C ARG A 501 -7.28 -18.85 -13.79
N ARG A 502 -8.26 -19.55 -14.32
CA ARG A 502 -9.56 -18.95 -14.67
C ARG A 502 -10.34 -18.56 -13.42
N THR A 503 -10.31 -19.37 -12.38
CA THR A 503 -10.96 -19.10 -11.09
C THR A 503 -10.38 -17.83 -10.44
N ILE A 504 -9.05 -17.75 -10.31
CA ILE A 504 -8.43 -16.61 -9.65
C ILE A 504 -8.59 -15.30 -10.45
N LYS A 505 -8.62 -15.37 -11.77
CA LYS A 505 -8.93 -14.21 -12.61
C LYS A 505 -10.38 -13.76 -12.45
N HIS A 506 -11.32 -14.69 -12.33
CA HIS A 506 -12.71 -14.34 -12.03
C HIS A 506 -12.87 -13.67 -10.67
N ILE A 507 -12.20 -14.18 -9.63
CA ILE A 507 -12.17 -13.58 -8.30
C ILE A 507 -11.57 -12.17 -8.36
N PHE A 508 -10.49 -12.00 -9.12
CA PHE A 508 -9.85 -10.70 -9.36
C PHE A 508 -10.84 -9.66 -9.91
N HIS A 509 -11.65 -10.04 -10.92
CA HIS A 509 -12.66 -9.13 -11.50
C HIS A 509 -13.79 -8.79 -10.53
N SER A 510 -14.17 -9.74 -9.70
CA SER A 510 -15.21 -9.54 -8.70
C SER A 510 -14.75 -8.65 -7.53
N GLN A 511 -13.47 -8.26 -7.50
CA GLN A 511 -12.86 -7.44 -6.45
C GLN A 511 -13.08 -7.97 -5.02
N LEU A 512 -13.19 -9.27 -4.87
CA LEU A 512 -13.38 -9.96 -3.59
C LEU A 512 -12.04 -10.31 -2.95
N PRO A 513 -11.95 -10.41 -1.61
CA PRO A 513 -10.75 -10.89 -0.94
C PRO A 513 -10.43 -12.33 -1.34
N CYS A 514 -9.13 -12.64 -1.44
CA CYS A 514 -8.66 -13.95 -1.88
C CYS A 514 -7.28 -14.25 -1.28
N VAL A 515 -7.06 -15.49 -0.88
CA VAL A 515 -5.73 -16.04 -0.61
C VAL A 515 -5.34 -16.92 -1.81
N PRO A 516 -4.42 -16.46 -2.67
CA PRO A 516 -4.01 -17.22 -3.84
C PRO A 516 -3.14 -18.42 -3.46
N PHE A 517 -3.01 -19.39 -4.34
CA PHE A 517 -2.03 -20.46 -4.23
C PHE A 517 -0.63 -19.91 -4.48
N THR A 518 0.00 -19.40 -3.41
CA THR A 518 1.25 -18.61 -3.44
C THR A 518 2.39 -19.38 -4.08
N SER A 519 2.50 -20.70 -3.82
CA SER A 519 3.54 -21.55 -4.45
C SER A 519 3.46 -21.55 -5.97
N LEU A 520 2.27 -21.42 -6.55
CA LEU A 520 2.10 -21.35 -8.00
C LEU A 520 2.58 -20.01 -8.57
N LEU A 521 2.35 -18.91 -7.87
CA LEU A 521 2.87 -17.59 -8.26
C LEU A 521 4.41 -17.58 -8.29
N ILE A 522 5.02 -18.09 -7.21
CA ILE A 522 6.49 -18.19 -7.11
C ILE A 522 7.06 -19.10 -8.18
N ARG A 523 6.42 -20.27 -8.42
CA ARG A 523 6.83 -21.18 -9.48
C ARG A 523 6.81 -20.52 -10.86
N ASP A 524 5.78 -19.73 -11.16
CA ASP A 524 5.67 -19.04 -12.44
C ASP A 524 6.79 -18.01 -12.61
N ILE A 525 7.12 -17.26 -11.56
CA ILE A 525 8.26 -16.32 -11.57
C ILE A 525 9.57 -17.08 -11.81
N THR A 526 9.78 -18.23 -11.13
CA THR A 526 10.95 -19.07 -11.30
C THR A 526 11.09 -19.57 -12.73
N PHE A 527 10.01 -20.10 -13.33
CA PHE A 527 10.05 -20.57 -14.70
C PHE A 527 10.38 -19.47 -15.72
N ILE A 528 9.87 -18.25 -15.51
CA ILE A 528 10.22 -17.13 -16.38
C ILE A 528 11.68 -16.74 -16.18
N ARG A 529 12.17 -16.74 -14.93
CA ARG A 529 13.54 -16.36 -14.59
C ARG A 529 14.56 -17.35 -15.15
N ASP A 530 14.31 -18.64 -14.99
CA ASP A 530 15.25 -19.70 -15.37
C ASP A 530 15.12 -20.08 -16.85
N GLY A 531 13.93 -19.96 -17.42
CA GLY A 531 13.64 -20.32 -18.81
C GLY A 531 13.97 -19.24 -19.85
N ASN A 532 14.41 -18.05 -19.41
CA ASN A 532 14.74 -16.96 -20.33
C ASN A 532 16.09 -16.33 -19.97
N ASP A 533 16.89 -16.03 -20.99
CA ASP A 533 18.16 -15.34 -20.80
C ASP A 533 17.94 -13.93 -20.22
N THR A 534 18.87 -13.49 -19.36
CA THR A 534 18.87 -12.16 -18.75
C THR A 534 19.21 -11.07 -19.77
N PHE A 535 20.06 -11.41 -20.74
CA PHE A 535 20.47 -10.50 -21.81
C PHE A 535 19.91 -10.98 -23.16
N THR A 536 19.81 -10.06 -24.09
CA THR A 536 19.43 -10.37 -25.48
C THR A 536 20.51 -11.22 -26.14
N LYS A 537 20.17 -11.91 -27.24
CA LYS A 537 21.10 -12.85 -27.92
C LYS A 537 22.40 -12.21 -28.39
N ASP A 538 22.40 -10.90 -28.64
CA ASP A 538 23.59 -10.11 -28.98
C ASP A 538 24.44 -9.73 -27.75
N GLY A 539 23.95 -10.04 -26.54
CA GLY A 539 24.63 -9.75 -25.28
C GLY A 539 24.67 -8.27 -24.86
N ASN A 540 24.14 -7.37 -25.68
CA ASN A 540 24.30 -5.92 -25.51
C ASN A 540 23.17 -5.27 -24.71
N ASN A 541 22.01 -5.92 -24.60
CA ASN A 541 20.85 -5.34 -23.95
C ASN A 541 20.24 -6.29 -22.93
N VAL A 542 19.59 -5.73 -21.93
CA VAL A 542 18.79 -6.49 -20.95
C VAL A 542 17.49 -6.99 -21.61
N ASN A 543 17.13 -8.24 -21.35
CA ASN A 543 15.90 -8.83 -21.86
C ASN A 543 14.67 -8.30 -21.10
N MET A 544 14.20 -7.12 -21.47
CA MET A 544 13.07 -6.47 -20.80
C MET A 544 11.77 -7.26 -20.92
N GLN A 545 11.60 -8.15 -21.91
CA GLN A 545 10.39 -8.98 -22.04
C GLN A 545 10.29 -9.99 -20.88
N LYS A 546 11.41 -10.60 -20.48
CA LYS A 546 11.51 -11.47 -19.30
C LYS A 546 11.02 -10.73 -18.05
N PHE A 547 11.60 -9.56 -17.79
CA PHE A 547 11.31 -8.79 -16.58
C PHE A 547 9.90 -8.18 -16.58
N ASN A 548 9.38 -7.79 -17.72
CA ASN A 548 7.97 -7.37 -17.87
C ASN A 548 6.99 -8.49 -17.47
N GLN A 549 7.28 -9.74 -17.81
CA GLN A 549 6.44 -10.88 -17.42
C GLN A 549 6.49 -11.11 -15.91
N ILE A 550 7.67 -11.05 -15.30
CA ILE A 550 7.82 -11.16 -13.84
C ILE A 550 7.05 -10.05 -13.14
N THR A 551 7.24 -8.80 -13.58
CA THR A 551 6.57 -7.63 -12.98
C THR A 551 5.05 -7.72 -13.11
N LYS A 552 4.50 -8.27 -14.19
CA LYS A 552 3.06 -8.51 -14.34
C LYS A 552 2.52 -9.50 -13.29
N ILE A 553 3.26 -10.58 -13.01
CA ILE A 553 2.85 -11.55 -11.97
C ILE A 553 2.90 -10.90 -10.59
N VAL A 554 3.96 -10.13 -10.29
CA VAL A 554 4.07 -9.41 -9.02
C VAL A 554 2.97 -8.36 -8.87
N ALA A 555 2.66 -7.61 -9.93
CA ALA A 555 1.56 -6.64 -9.93
C ALA A 555 0.20 -7.32 -9.67
N PHE A 556 -0.03 -8.48 -10.26
CA PHE A 556 -1.23 -9.28 -10.01
C PHE A 556 -1.30 -9.76 -8.55
N ALA A 557 -0.20 -10.32 -8.02
CA ALA A 557 -0.13 -10.74 -6.62
C ALA A 557 -0.39 -9.56 -5.66
N GLN A 558 0.23 -8.41 -5.89
CA GLN A 558 0.03 -7.19 -5.10
C GLN A 558 -1.41 -6.66 -5.18
N TYR A 559 -2.06 -6.78 -6.34
CA TYR A 559 -3.46 -6.39 -6.46
C TYR A 559 -4.37 -7.26 -5.57
N LEU A 560 -4.13 -8.56 -5.50
CA LEU A 560 -4.90 -9.47 -4.63
C LEU A 560 -4.72 -9.13 -3.13
N GLN A 561 -3.60 -8.52 -2.74
CA GLN A 561 -3.36 -8.02 -1.38
C GLN A 561 -4.19 -6.77 -1.00
N GLN A 562 -4.85 -6.11 -1.96
CA GLN A 562 -5.59 -4.86 -1.66
C GLN A 562 -6.93 -5.09 -0.97
N LYS A 563 -7.45 -6.31 -0.97
CA LYS A 563 -8.74 -6.66 -0.38
C LYS A 563 -8.56 -7.54 0.85
N GLN A 564 -9.15 -7.12 1.93
CA GLN A 564 -9.11 -7.82 3.22
C GLN A 564 -10.45 -8.50 3.52
N TYR A 565 -10.40 -9.52 4.35
CA TYR A 565 -11.59 -10.19 4.86
C TYR A 565 -12.11 -9.41 6.07
N GLU A 566 -13.16 -8.61 5.89
CA GLU A 566 -13.75 -7.78 6.94
C GLU A 566 -14.91 -8.49 7.67
N ASP A 567 -15.59 -9.41 6.97
CA ASP A 567 -16.84 -10.02 7.43
C ASP A 567 -16.65 -11.39 8.11
N ILE A 568 -15.42 -11.87 8.29
CA ILE A 568 -15.16 -13.16 8.93
C ILE A 568 -14.29 -12.98 10.17
N HIS A 569 -14.62 -13.74 11.20
CA HIS A 569 -13.91 -13.73 12.48
C HIS A 569 -13.61 -15.16 12.93
N CYS A 570 -12.55 -15.33 13.70
CA CYS A 570 -12.23 -16.61 14.35
C CYS A 570 -11.87 -16.39 15.82
N SER A 571 -11.96 -17.44 16.61
CA SER A 571 -11.49 -17.43 17.99
C SER A 571 -9.95 -17.53 18.05
N ASN A 572 -9.31 -16.68 18.84
CA ASN A 572 -7.86 -16.74 19.08
C ASN A 572 -7.43 -18.08 19.71
N THR A 573 -8.26 -18.65 20.57
CA THR A 573 -8.02 -19.97 21.18
C THR A 573 -8.04 -21.07 20.13
N THR A 574 -9.01 -21.05 19.21
CA THR A 574 -9.10 -22.00 18.09
C THR A 574 -7.86 -21.86 17.16
N ALA A 575 -7.48 -20.65 16.82
CA ALA A 575 -6.30 -20.40 15.97
C ALA A 575 -5.00 -20.90 16.63
N ARG A 576 -4.81 -20.61 17.93
CA ARG A 576 -3.64 -21.05 18.72
C ARG A 576 -3.58 -22.58 18.83
N SER A 577 -4.69 -23.22 19.17
CA SER A 577 -4.77 -24.68 19.28
C SER A 577 -4.52 -25.38 17.96
N LEU A 578 -5.06 -24.83 16.84
CA LEU A 578 -4.82 -25.33 15.49
C LEU A 578 -3.34 -25.24 15.11
N LEU A 579 -2.72 -24.07 15.26
CA LEU A 579 -1.30 -23.88 14.94
C LEU A 579 -0.42 -24.83 15.76
N GLY A 580 -0.66 -24.94 17.06
CA GLY A 580 0.07 -25.86 17.93
C GLY A 580 -0.06 -27.32 17.52
N ALA A 581 -1.27 -27.76 17.15
CA ALA A 581 -1.50 -29.11 16.64
C ALA A 581 -0.78 -29.36 15.31
N MET A 582 -0.83 -28.39 14.40
CA MET A 582 -0.16 -28.46 13.09
C MET A 582 1.37 -28.53 13.26
N ILE A 583 1.97 -27.69 14.12
CA ILE A 583 3.39 -27.72 14.43
C ILE A 583 3.80 -29.10 14.98
N LYS A 584 3.08 -29.60 15.98
CA LYS A 584 3.38 -30.89 16.62
C LYS A 584 3.39 -32.03 15.60
N VAL A 585 2.39 -32.08 14.73
CA VAL A 585 2.31 -33.11 13.69
C VAL A 585 3.42 -32.93 12.66
N HIS A 586 3.66 -31.70 12.21
CA HIS A 586 4.70 -31.42 11.20
C HIS A 586 6.10 -31.82 11.69
N THR A 587 6.41 -31.61 12.97
CA THR A 587 7.66 -32.06 13.58
C THR A 587 7.84 -33.59 13.45
N LEU A 588 6.76 -34.38 13.67
CA LEU A 588 6.82 -35.83 13.48
C LEU A 588 7.17 -36.25 12.05
N TYR A 589 6.73 -35.45 11.05
CA TYR A 589 7.05 -35.69 9.63
C TYR A 589 8.45 -35.24 9.25
N ASN A 590 8.97 -34.20 9.89
CA ASN A 590 10.35 -33.76 9.71
C ASN A 590 11.34 -34.77 10.30
N ASP A 591 11.01 -35.36 11.44
CA ASP A 591 11.82 -36.40 12.10
C ASP A 591 11.78 -37.74 11.35
N ASN A 592 10.67 -38.03 10.67
CA ASN A 592 10.48 -39.27 9.92
C ASN A 592 9.71 -39.03 8.61
N LYS A 593 10.44 -38.83 7.52
CA LYS A 593 9.88 -38.58 6.18
C LYS A 593 9.00 -39.71 5.65
N ASP A 594 9.24 -40.94 6.09
CA ASP A 594 8.48 -42.13 5.68
C ASP A 594 7.26 -42.41 6.57
N ARG A 595 7.00 -41.56 7.57
CA ARG A 595 5.94 -41.76 8.57
C ARG A 595 4.58 -42.09 7.93
N ALA A 596 4.12 -41.30 6.96
CA ALA A 596 2.84 -41.54 6.30
C ALA A 596 2.77 -42.93 5.69
N TYR A 597 3.83 -43.34 5.02
CA TYR A 597 3.91 -44.65 4.40
C TYR A 597 3.93 -45.78 5.44
N GLN A 598 4.71 -45.62 6.52
CA GLN A 598 4.77 -46.58 7.62
C GLN A 598 3.42 -46.77 8.31
N VAL A 599 2.69 -45.66 8.61
CA VAL A 599 1.34 -45.72 9.19
C VAL A 599 0.38 -46.41 8.22
N SER A 600 0.47 -46.14 6.93
CA SER A 600 -0.35 -46.79 5.90
C SER A 600 -0.08 -48.29 5.81
N ILE A 601 1.20 -48.75 5.88
CA ILE A 601 1.54 -50.19 5.88
C ILE A 601 1.06 -50.87 7.16
N ALA A 602 1.18 -50.22 8.30
CA ALA A 602 0.70 -50.79 9.57
C ALA A 602 -0.82 -51.07 9.53
N LYS A 603 -1.59 -50.22 8.81
CA LYS A 603 -3.05 -50.43 8.67
C LYS A 603 -3.45 -51.45 7.62
N VAL A 604 -2.76 -51.46 6.48
CA VAL A 604 -2.96 -52.40 5.37
C VAL A 604 -1.61 -52.99 4.97
N PRO A 605 -1.20 -54.13 5.53
CA PRO A 605 0.04 -54.79 5.16
C PRO A 605 0.11 -55.11 3.66
N ARG A 606 1.31 -55.12 3.09
CA ARG A 606 1.51 -55.62 1.73
C ARG A 606 1.10 -57.12 1.72
N LEU A 607 0.26 -57.49 0.81
CA LEU A 607 0.13 -58.91 0.48
C LEU A 607 1.47 -59.35 -0.06
N THR A 608 2.19 -60.18 0.71
CA THR A 608 3.48 -60.78 0.33
C THR A 608 3.26 -61.73 -0.81
#